data_fa16ba0b51801ca29318ea4b6706d452
#
_entry.id   fa16ba0b51801ca29318ea4b6706d452
#
_cell.length_a   1.000
_cell.length_b   1.000
_cell.length_c   1.000
_cell.angle_alpha   90.00
_cell.angle_beta   90.00
_cell.angle_gamma   90.00
#
_symmetry.space_group_name_H-M   'P 1'
#
loop_
_entity.id
_entity.type
_entity.pdbx_description
1 polymer ?
#
loop_
_entity_poly.entity_id
_entity_poly.type
_entity_poly.pdbx_seq_one_letter_code
_entity_poly.pdbx_strand_id
1 'polypeptide(L)'
;MTDALCIDLFSGTDGFSAAFIQSREWDVISVDNRDDHDDINPTMLANVFDLTEDNFPTDDYDVTVVLASPPCKAFSLAAHGHHMDKNVQPTSDYGRESLELMEYTIDLIRDIDPDFWFLENPRAGLRRVMRRAPWGLGEPTGTVSWCQYGANRMKPTDLWGIHPPMRYRFCAKGEDCHASAPRGSHTG
;
A
#
# COMPACT_ATOMS: atom_id res chain seq x y z
N MET A 1 -21.49 -19.15 -2.59
CA MET A 1 -21.08 -17.91 -1.92
C MET A 1 -19.61 -18.11 -1.62
N THR A 2 -18.80 -17.13 -1.87
CA THR A 2 -17.37 -17.15 -1.49
C THR A 2 -17.32 -16.93 0.01
N ASP A 3 -16.46 -17.67 0.70
CA ASP A 3 -16.33 -17.57 2.16
C ASP A 3 -15.16 -16.65 2.55
N ALA A 4 -14.63 -15.87 1.56
CA ALA A 4 -13.47 -15.01 1.75
C ALA A 4 -13.63 -13.64 1.05
N LEU A 5 -13.26 -12.57 1.77
CA LEU A 5 -13.33 -11.18 1.33
C LEU A 5 -11.92 -10.57 1.24
N CYS A 6 -11.64 -9.88 0.13
CA CYS A 6 -10.49 -9.01 -0.02
C CYS A 6 -10.96 -7.54 -0.14
N ILE A 7 -10.48 -6.69 0.74
CA ILE A 7 -10.70 -5.25 0.69
C ILE A 7 -9.39 -4.61 0.21
N ASP A 8 -9.42 -3.87 -0.93
CA ASP A 8 -8.26 -3.18 -1.50
C ASP A 8 -8.45 -1.67 -1.38
N LEU A 9 -7.82 -1.08 -0.37
CA LEU A 9 -7.82 0.36 -0.11
C LEU A 9 -6.77 1.05 -0.99
N PHE A 10 -7.17 2.11 -1.69
CA PHE A 10 -6.36 2.81 -2.70
C PHE A 10 -6.04 1.90 -3.90
N SER A 11 -7.05 1.23 -4.42
CA SER A 11 -6.90 0.14 -5.38
C SER A 11 -6.27 0.58 -6.72
N GLY A 12 -6.46 1.86 -7.11
CA GLY A 12 -5.99 2.35 -8.39
C GLY A 12 -6.46 1.46 -9.54
N THR A 13 -5.53 0.81 -10.22
CA THR A 13 -5.81 -0.14 -11.31
C THR A 13 -5.92 -1.59 -10.83
N ASP A 14 -6.30 -1.83 -9.59
CA ASP A 14 -6.47 -3.15 -8.95
C ASP A 14 -5.22 -4.06 -9.01
N GLY A 15 -4.04 -3.47 -9.13
CA GLY A 15 -2.79 -4.22 -9.28
C GLY A 15 -2.44 -5.07 -8.06
N PHE A 16 -2.80 -4.63 -6.86
CA PHE A 16 -2.51 -5.34 -5.62
C PHE A 16 -3.51 -6.48 -5.39
N SER A 17 -4.78 -6.25 -5.70
CA SER A 17 -5.86 -7.26 -5.58
C SER A 17 -6.01 -8.17 -6.80
N ALA A 18 -5.23 -7.99 -7.88
CA ALA A 18 -5.39 -8.70 -9.15
C ALA A 18 -5.50 -10.23 -9.01
N ALA A 19 -4.73 -10.84 -8.10
CA ALA A 19 -4.78 -12.28 -7.87
C ALA A 19 -6.11 -12.72 -7.20
N PHE A 20 -6.66 -11.91 -6.32
CA PHE A 20 -7.95 -12.13 -5.67
C PHE A 20 -9.09 -11.99 -6.68
N ILE A 21 -9.07 -10.94 -7.52
CA ILE A 21 -10.05 -10.72 -8.60
C ILE A 21 -10.09 -11.89 -9.59
N GLN A 22 -8.93 -12.48 -9.90
CA GLN A 22 -8.86 -13.64 -10.80
C GLN A 22 -9.30 -14.95 -10.14
N SER A 23 -9.28 -15.02 -8.82
CA SER A 23 -9.76 -16.18 -8.07
C SER A 23 -11.28 -16.11 -7.88
N ARG A 24 -11.97 -17.21 -8.14
CA ARG A 24 -13.42 -17.31 -7.88
C ARG A 24 -13.76 -17.64 -6.42
N GLU A 25 -12.74 -17.75 -5.59
CA GLU A 25 -12.86 -18.08 -4.16
C GLU A 25 -12.94 -16.83 -3.28
N TRP A 26 -12.78 -15.64 -3.88
CA TRP A 26 -12.75 -14.37 -3.19
C TRP A 26 -13.76 -13.39 -3.76
N ASP A 27 -14.50 -12.73 -2.89
CA ASP A 27 -15.17 -11.48 -3.22
C ASP A 27 -14.17 -10.32 -3.00
N VAL A 28 -14.22 -9.30 -3.87
CA VAL A 28 -13.27 -8.19 -3.80
C VAL A 28 -14.03 -6.87 -3.74
N ILE A 29 -13.76 -6.08 -2.71
CA ILE A 29 -14.18 -4.69 -2.60
C ILE A 29 -12.96 -3.82 -2.83
N SER A 30 -12.87 -3.20 -4.00
CA SER A 30 -11.83 -2.22 -4.31
C SER A 30 -12.33 -0.81 -4.04
N VAL A 31 -11.53 -0.02 -3.32
CA VAL A 31 -11.83 1.35 -2.90
C VAL A 31 -10.81 2.30 -3.48
N ASP A 32 -11.25 3.32 -4.19
CA ASP A 32 -10.43 4.45 -4.62
C ASP A 32 -11.28 5.73 -4.62
N ASN A 33 -10.65 6.89 -4.50
CA ASN A 33 -11.34 8.18 -4.58
C ASN A 33 -11.35 8.76 -6.00
N ARG A 34 -10.91 7.98 -7.00
CA ARG A 34 -10.75 8.37 -8.40
C ARG A 34 -11.43 7.37 -9.31
N ASP A 35 -12.07 7.90 -10.33
CA ASP A 35 -12.66 7.20 -11.47
C ASP A 35 -12.32 7.90 -12.80
N ASP A 36 -11.33 8.81 -12.75
CA ASP A 36 -10.99 9.74 -13.85
C ASP A 36 -10.10 9.11 -14.95
N HIS A 37 -9.77 7.83 -14.83
CA HIS A 37 -9.04 7.06 -15.82
C HIS A 37 -9.81 5.81 -16.24
N ASP A 38 -9.80 5.49 -17.53
CA ASP A 38 -10.46 4.30 -18.08
C ASP A 38 -10.05 2.97 -17.39
N ASP A 39 -8.85 2.95 -16.78
CA ASP A 39 -8.30 1.78 -16.09
C ASP A 39 -8.57 1.77 -14.58
N ILE A 40 -9.22 2.80 -14.02
CA ILE A 40 -9.57 2.90 -12.60
C ILE A 40 -11.09 2.78 -12.47
N ASN A 41 -11.57 1.68 -11.94
CA ASN A 41 -12.99 1.41 -11.77
C ASN A 41 -13.24 0.66 -10.45
N PRO A 42 -13.12 1.36 -9.31
CA PRO A 42 -13.31 0.75 -8.01
C PRO A 42 -14.76 0.30 -7.82
N THR A 43 -14.97 -0.78 -7.07
CA THR A 43 -16.33 -1.20 -6.70
C THR A 43 -16.97 -0.21 -5.72
N MET A 44 -16.15 0.54 -4.99
CA MET A 44 -16.56 1.60 -4.09
C MET A 44 -15.75 2.88 -4.38
N LEU A 45 -16.39 3.88 -5.01
CA LEU A 45 -15.80 5.19 -5.21
C LEU A 45 -15.98 6.02 -3.92
N ALA A 46 -14.92 6.11 -3.11
CA ALA A 46 -14.98 6.80 -1.82
C ALA A 46 -13.61 7.34 -1.41
N ASN A 47 -13.63 8.41 -0.61
CA ASN A 47 -12.43 8.82 0.13
C ASN A 47 -12.28 7.95 1.38
N VAL A 48 -11.08 7.42 1.63
CA VAL A 48 -10.82 6.56 2.80
C VAL A 48 -11.18 7.25 4.11
N PHE A 49 -11.04 8.57 4.22
CA PHE A 49 -11.47 9.34 5.40
C PHE A 49 -12.99 9.30 5.67
N ASP A 50 -13.79 8.92 4.70
CA ASP A 50 -15.25 8.83 4.85
C ASP A 50 -15.72 7.43 5.20
N LEU A 51 -14.78 6.46 5.37
CA LEU A 51 -15.06 5.05 5.61
C LEU A 51 -14.84 4.66 7.08
N THR A 52 -15.66 3.75 7.55
CA THR A 52 -15.51 3.04 8.82
C THR A 52 -15.59 1.54 8.57
N GLU A 53 -15.38 0.72 9.58
CA GLU A 53 -15.56 -0.74 9.52
C GLU A 53 -16.98 -1.14 9.07
N ASP A 54 -18.01 -0.36 9.43
CA ASP A 54 -19.41 -0.62 9.05
C ASP A 54 -19.67 -0.57 7.53
N ASN A 55 -18.73 -0.01 6.74
CA ASN A 55 -18.85 -0.01 5.29
C ASN A 55 -18.48 -1.34 4.64
N PHE A 56 -17.95 -2.29 5.39
CA PHE A 56 -17.48 -3.58 4.90
C PHE A 56 -18.22 -4.74 5.57
N PRO A 57 -18.78 -5.69 4.79
CA PRO A 57 -19.60 -6.79 5.31
C PRO A 57 -18.72 -7.95 5.84
N THR A 58 -17.77 -7.66 6.71
CA THR A 58 -16.77 -8.65 7.19
C THR A 58 -17.38 -9.80 7.93
N ASP A 59 -18.48 -9.58 8.64
CA ASP A 59 -19.23 -10.62 9.39
C ASP A 59 -19.88 -11.68 8.49
N ASP A 60 -19.99 -11.41 7.18
CA ASP A 60 -20.57 -12.34 6.21
C ASP A 60 -19.54 -13.34 5.64
N TYR A 61 -18.27 -13.23 6.05
CA TYR A 61 -17.15 -14.01 5.50
C TYR A 61 -16.34 -14.71 6.59
N ASP A 62 -15.84 -15.93 6.28
CA ASP A 62 -14.99 -16.71 7.17
C ASP A 62 -13.54 -16.19 7.22
N VAL A 63 -13.08 -15.54 6.13
CA VAL A 63 -11.73 -14.97 6.03
C VAL A 63 -11.78 -13.59 5.39
N THR A 64 -11.16 -12.62 6.06
CA THR A 64 -11.02 -11.26 5.53
C THR A 64 -9.56 -10.87 5.38
N VAL A 65 -9.22 -10.31 4.21
CA VAL A 65 -7.89 -9.73 3.91
C VAL A 65 -8.04 -8.26 3.56
N VAL A 66 -7.23 -7.38 4.16
CA VAL A 66 -7.14 -5.97 3.77
C VAL A 66 -5.79 -5.71 3.09
N LEU A 67 -5.84 -5.14 1.90
CA LEU A 67 -4.71 -4.59 1.16
C LEU A 67 -4.81 -3.06 1.21
N ALA A 68 -3.69 -2.37 1.42
CA ALA A 68 -3.67 -0.92 1.41
C ALA A 68 -2.40 -0.39 0.73
N SER A 69 -2.58 0.49 -0.27
CA SER A 69 -1.50 1.12 -1.04
C SER A 69 -1.61 2.65 -0.98
N PRO A 70 -1.51 3.27 0.22
CA PRO A 70 -1.74 4.70 0.35
C PRO A 70 -0.70 5.52 -0.44
N PRO A 71 -1.05 6.76 -0.87
CA PRO A 71 -0.19 7.61 -1.69
C PRO A 71 1.22 7.79 -1.10
N CYS A 72 2.25 7.48 -1.89
CA CYS A 72 3.65 7.45 -1.45
C CYS A 72 4.43 8.75 -1.70
N LYS A 73 3.85 9.73 -2.40
CA LYS A 73 4.57 10.92 -2.91
C LYS A 73 5.27 11.70 -1.80
N ALA A 74 4.61 11.93 -0.65
CA ALA A 74 5.20 12.66 0.49
C ALA A 74 6.42 11.96 1.09
N PHE A 75 6.49 10.63 0.97
CA PHE A 75 7.52 9.78 1.56
C PHE A 75 8.60 9.36 0.56
N SER A 76 8.47 9.74 -0.72
CA SER A 76 9.39 9.35 -1.79
C SER A 76 10.77 9.98 -1.61
N LEU A 77 11.81 9.35 -2.19
CA LEU A 77 13.16 9.93 -2.20
C LEU A 77 13.21 11.24 -3.00
N ALA A 78 12.40 11.38 -4.04
CA ALA A 78 12.32 12.59 -4.85
C ALA A 78 11.69 13.77 -4.09
N ALA A 79 10.82 13.51 -3.12
CA ALA A 79 10.17 14.51 -2.28
C ALA A 79 10.94 14.79 -0.97
N HIS A 80 12.13 14.20 -0.81
CA HIS A 80 12.91 14.35 0.42
C HIS A 80 13.24 15.82 0.72
N GLY A 81 12.83 16.30 1.90
CA GLY A 81 12.98 17.69 2.33
C GLY A 81 11.90 18.66 1.85
N HIS A 82 11.00 18.24 0.93
CA HIS A 82 9.88 19.08 0.48
C HIS A 82 8.63 18.94 1.35
N HIS A 83 8.30 17.72 1.74
CA HIS A 83 7.08 17.42 2.50
C HIS A 83 7.35 16.94 3.91
N MET A 84 8.55 16.36 4.15
CA MET A 84 8.99 15.87 5.45
C MET A 84 10.43 16.33 5.72
N ASP A 85 10.71 16.76 6.94
CA ASP A 85 12.07 17.04 7.40
C ASP A 85 12.83 15.75 7.78
N LYS A 86 14.09 15.92 8.19
CA LYS A 86 14.93 14.79 8.65
C LYS A 86 14.41 14.08 9.91
N ASN A 87 13.52 14.74 10.67
CA ASN A 87 12.92 14.20 11.88
C ASN A 87 11.52 13.62 11.62
N VAL A 88 11.11 13.52 10.33
CA VAL A 88 9.79 13.09 9.84
C VAL A 88 8.65 14.00 10.30
N GLN A 89 8.96 15.29 10.55
CA GLN A 89 7.93 16.30 10.77
C GLN A 89 7.44 16.84 9.42
N PRO A 90 6.14 17.06 9.24
CA PRO A 90 5.61 17.58 7.98
C PRO A 90 6.04 19.05 7.80
N THR A 91 6.53 19.38 6.60
CA THR A 91 6.97 20.72 6.20
C THR A 91 6.02 21.38 5.20
N SER A 92 4.95 20.71 4.83
CA SER A 92 3.91 21.22 3.94
C SER A 92 2.53 20.68 4.35
N ASP A 93 1.45 21.29 3.85
CA ASP A 93 0.08 20.81 4.07
C ASP A 93 -0.08 19.40 3.50
N TYR A 94 0.42 19.14 2.29
CA TYR A 94 0.41 17.82 1.69
C TYR A 94 1.16 16.77 2.55
N GLY A 95 2.26 17.14 3.20
CA GLY A 95 2.96 16.28 4.15
C GLY A 95 2.11 15.95 5.38
N ARG A 96 1.37 16.93 5.90
CA ARG A 96 0.45 16.77 7.03
C ARG A 96 -0.70 15.81 6.68
N GLU A 97 -1.40 16.12 5.59
CA GLU A 97 -2.49 15.28 5.08
C GLU A 97 -2.05 13.84 4.79
N SER A 98 -0.83 13.68 4.26
CA SER A 98 -0.28 12.33 4.01
C SER A 98 0.00 11.54 5.28
N LEU A 99 0.41 12.20 6.38
CA LEU A 99 0.57 11.54 7.68
C LEU A 99 -0.79 11.19 8.30
N GLU A 100 -1.74 12.13 8.26
CA GLU A 100 -3.11 11.92 8.74
C GLU A 100 -3.80 10.77 7.99
N LEU A 101 -3.65 10.72 6.66
CA LEU A 101 -4.18 9.63 5.85
C LEU A 101 -3.56 8.28 6.20
N MET A 102 -2.25 8.25 6.45
CA MET A 102 -1.55 7.03 6.83
C MET A 102 -2.01 6.52 8.21
N GLU A 103 -2.11 7.42 9.19
CA GLU A 103 -2.62 7.10 10.53
C GLU A 103 -4.05 6.56 10.45
N TYR A 104 -4.94 7.30 9.76
CA TYR A 104 -6.32 6.88 9.54
C TYR A 104 -6.44 5.51 8.86
N THR A 105 -5.61 5.26 7.84
CA THR A 105 -5.59 3.97 7.14
C THR A 105 -5.23 2.82 8.09
N ILE A 106 -4.25 3.04 8.96
CA ILE A 106 -3.84 2.03 9.94
C ILE A 106 -4.94 1.79 10.97
N ASP A 107 -5.60 2.84 11.43
CA ASP A 107 -6.70 2.74 12.39
C ASP A 107 -7.91 2.05 11.75
N LEU A 108 -8.27 2.40 10.52
CA LEU A 108 -9.33 1.71 9.78
C LEU A 108 -9.04 0.21 9.61
N ILE A 109 -7.80 -0.17 9.29
CA ILE A 109 -7.42 -1.59 9.22
C ILE A 109 -7.60 -2.27 10.59
N ARG A 110 -7.27 -1.60 11.70
CA ARG A 110 -7.46 -2.12 13.06
C ARG A 110 -8.93 -2.27 13.43
N ASP A 111 -9.76 -1.30 13.03
CA ASP A 111 -11.20 -1.31 13.31
C ASP A 111 -11.92 -2.39 12.48
N ILE A 112 -11.50 -2.63 11.23
CA ILE A 112 -11.98 -3.75 10.40
C ILE A 112 -11.61 -5.11 11.02
N ASP A 113 -10.49 -5.18 11.79
CA ASP A 113 -9.96 -6.39 12.44
C ASP A 113 -9.87 -7.63 11.51
N PRO A 114 -9.20 -7.51 10.33
CA PRO A 114 -9.13 -8.59 9.37
C PRO A 114 -8.18 -9.72 9.83
N ASP A 115 -8.39 -10.96 9.33
CA ASP A 115 -7.47 -12.08 9.59
C ASP A 115 -6.06 -11.81 9.11
N PHE A 116 -5.95 -11.15 7.94
CA PHE A 116 -4.68 -10.77 7.34
C PHE A 116 -4.76 -9.37 6.74
N TRP A 117 -3.62 -8.68 6.76
CA TRP A 117 -3.55 -7.39 6.09
C TRP A 117 -2.14 -7.07 5.61
N PHE A 118 -2.07 -6.22 4.58
CA PHE A 118 -0.84 -5.71 4.01
C PHE A 118 -0.96 -4.21 3.77
N LEU A 119 0.03 -3.46 4.20
CA LEU A 119 0.24 -2.07 3.83
C LEU A 119 1.51 -1.98 2.98
N GLU A 120 1.36 -1.51 1.74
CA GLU A 120 2.43 -1.37 0.75
C GLU A 120 2.89 0.07 0.66
N ASN A 121 4.20 0.28 0.60
CA ASN A 121 4.74 1.57 0.17
C ASN A 121 6.18 1.40 -0.35
N PRO A 122 6.60 2.18 -1.37
CA PRO A 122 7.97 2.14 -1.84
C PRO A 122 8.98 2.34 -0.70
N ARG A 123 10.08 1.58 -0.75
CA ARG A 123 11.15 1.65 0.26
C ARG A 123 11.82 3.01 0.26
N ALA A 124 11.36 3.91 1.13
CA ALA A 124 11.82 5.29 1.24
C ALA A 124 11.55 5.89 2.63
N GLY A 125 11.08 7.14 2.68
CA GLY A 125 10.87 7.92 3.90
C GLY A 125 9.87 7.32 4.89
N LEU A 126 8.86 6.58 4.40
CA LEU A 126 7.82 6.00 5.26
C LEU A 126 8.39 5.08 6.34
N ARG A 127 9.46 4.33 6.09
CA ARG A 127 10.14 3.55 7.15
C ARG A 127 10.50 4.37 8.38
N ARG A 128 10.93 5.62 8.19
CA ARG A 128 11.31 6.48 9.31
C ARG A 128 10.08 6.97 10.08
N VAL A 129 8.99 7.21 9.36
CA VAL A 129 7.69 7.54 9.95
C VAL A 129 7.21 6.38 10.81
N MET A 130 7.13 5.18 10.23
CA MET A 130 6.65 3.97 10.91
C MET A 130 7.44 3.61 12.19
N ARG A 131 8.72 3.97 12.24
CA ARG A 131 9.56 3.75 13.44
C ARG A 131 9.38 4.80 14.53
N ARG A 132 8.87 6.00 14.21
CA ARG A 132 8.88 7.16 15.09
C ARG A 132 7.50 7.67 15.48
N ALA A 133 6.52 7.53 14.60
CA ALA A 133 5.16 7.93 14.88
C ALA A 133 4.56 7.07 16.01
N PRO A 134 3.78 7.65 16.93
CA PRO A 134 3.13 6.89 18.01
C PRO A 134 2.22 5.76 17.50
N TRP A 135 1.62 5.96 16.33
CA TRP A 135 0.76 5.02 15.63
C TRP A 135 1.51 4.08 14.67
N GLY A 136 2.82 4.30 14.51
CA GLY A 136 3.63 3.61 13.52
C GLY A 136 3.78 2.11 13.77
N LEU A 137 3.97 1.37 12.69
CA LEU A 137 4.05 -0.10 12.69
C LEU A 137 5.46 -0.65 12.92
N GLY A 138 6.46 0.22 13.11
CA GLY A 138 7.86 -0.20 13.27
C GLY A 138 8.52 -0.59 11.94
N GLU A 139 9.31 -1.68 11.99
CA GLU A 139 9.98 -2.22 10.80
C GLU A 139 8.98 -2.92 9.87
N PRO A 140 9.20 -2.87 8.54
CA PRO A 140 8.37 -3.66 7.63
C PRO A 140 8.56 -5.16 7.88
N THR A 141 7.51 -5.91 7.73
CA THR A 141 7.51 -7.39 7.78
C THR A 141 8.40 -7.98 6.69
N GLY A 142 8.48 -7.30 5.54
CA GLY A 142 9.34 -7.68 4.46
C GLY A 142 9.55 -6.58 3.43
N THR A 143 10.50 -6.81 2.52
CA THR A 143 10.74 -5.96 1.36
C THR A 143 10.78 -6.84 0.12
N VAL A 144 10.05 -6.44 -0.90
CA VAL A 144 10.07 -7.08 -2.22
C VAL A 144 10.70 -6.17 -3.26
N SER A 145 11.14 -6.73 -4.38
CA SER A 145 11.54 -5.98 -5.56
C SER A 145 10.67 -6.37 -6.74
N TRP A 146 10.03 -5.42 -7.39
CA TRP A 146 9.05 -5.66 -8.46
C TRP A 146 9.61 -6.50 -9.62
N CYS A 147 10.89 -6.34 -9.95
CA CYS A 147 11.53 -7.16 -10.98
C CYS A 147 11.55 -8.65 -10.67
N GLN A 148 11.47 -9.04 -9.40
CA GLN A 148 11.38 -10.44 -8.99
C GLN A 148 9.97 -11.03 -9.18
N TYR A 149 9.03 -10.18 -9.60
CA TYR A 149 7.63 -10.52 -9.87
C TYR A 149 7.20 -10.12 -11.28
N GLY A 150 8.17 -9.99 -12.21
CA GLY A 150 7.90 -9.79 -13.63
C GLY A 150 7.95 -8.34 -14.14
N ALA A 151 8.16 -7.35 -13.26
CA ALA A 151 8.33 -5.97 -13.72
C ALA A 151 9.72 -5.75 -14.33
N ASN A 152 9.82 -4.81 -15.26
CA ASN A 152 11.10 -4.45 -15.91
C ASN A 152 11.97 -3.48 -15.07
N ARG A 153 11.49 -3.04 -13.92
CA ARG A 153 12.20 -2.13 -13.00
C ARG A 153 12.27 -2.70 -11.59
N MET A 154 13.33 -2.35 -10.86
CA MET A 154 13.60 -2.92 -9.53
C MET A 154 12.55 -2.51 -8.49
N LYS A 155 12.14 -1.27 -8.41
CA LYS A 155 11.25 -0.66 -7.39
C LYS A 155 11.16 -1.46 -6.09
N PRO A 156 12.11 -1.29 -5.15
CA PRO A 156 12.03 -1.90 -3.83
C PRO A 156 10.82 -1.37 -3.08
N THR A 157 10.02 -2.26 -2.52
CA THR A 157 8.76 -1.97 -1.88
C THR A 157 8.70 -2.65 -0.52
N ASP A 158 8.34 -1.90 0.50
CA ASP A 158 8.16 -2.38 1.85
C ASP A 158 6.72 -2.82 2.08
N LEU A 159 6.57 -3.89 2.83
CA LEU A 159 5.29 -4.44 3.27
C LEU A 159 5.28 -4.49 4.79
N TRP A 160 4.23 -3.92 5.38
CA TRP A 160 3.85 -4.12 6.78
C TRP A 160 2.59 -4.97 6.81
N GLY A 161 2.40 -5.76 7.84
CA GLY A 161 1.17 -6.53 7.94
C GLY A 161 1.23 -7.72 8.86
N ILE A 162 0.06 -8.34 9.03
CA ILE A 162 -0.13 -9.65 9.64
C ILE A 162 -0.56 -10.60 8.53
N HIS A 163 0.17 -11.69 8.33
CA HIS A 163 -0.07 -12.63 7.25
C HIS A 163 0.65 -13.96 7.54
N PRO A 164 0.29 -15.05 6.88
CA PRO A 164 1.03 -16.32 6.97
C PRO A 164 2.50 -16.14 6.57
N PRO A 165 3.41 -17.04 7.00
CA PRO A 165 4.81 -16.98 6.59
C PRO A 165 4.95 -16.94 5.07
N MET A 166 5.60 -15.89 4.56
CA MET A 166 5.80 -15.65 3.13
C MET A 166 7.29 -15.55 2.79
N ARG A 167 7.63 -15.93 1.56
CA ARG A 167 8.97 -15.74 1.01
C ARG A 167 9.03 -14.46 0.19
N TYR A 168 9.66 -13.43 0.72
CA TYR A 168 9.91 -12.18 0.01
C TYR A 168 11.09 -12.33 -0.96
N ARG A 169 10.88 -11.93 -2.21
CA ARG A 169 11.92 -11.91 -3.23
C ARG A 169 12.47 -10.49 -3.34
N PHE A 170 13.71 -10.32 -2.98
CA PHE A 170 14.43 -9.05 -3.05
C PHE A 170 15.54 -9.15 -4.11
N CYS A 171 15.75 -8.07 -4.86
CA CYS A 171 16.79 -7.96 -5.87
C CYS A 171 17.86 -6.97 -5.42
N ALA A 172 19.11 -7.30 -5.64
CA ALA A 172 20.22 -6.39 -5.47
C ALA A 172 20.39 -5.47 -6.67
N LYS A 173 20.97 -4.28 -6.46
CA LYS A 173 21.29 -3.36 -7.55
C LYS A 173 22.35 -3.96 -8.46
N GLY A 174 22.08 -3.96 -9.78
CA GLY A 174 23.01 -4.44 -10.80
C GLY A 174 22.74 -5.88 -11.25
N GLU A 175 21.67 -6.51 -10.77
CA GLU A 175 21.18 -7.78 -11.30
C GLU A 175 20.57 -7.60 -12.70
N ASP A 176 20.63 -8.63 -13.55
CA ASP A 176 20.15 -8.60 -14.93
C ASP A 176 18.62 -8.69 -15.06
N CYS A 177 17.89 -8.87 -13.96
CA CYS A 177 16.44 -9.05 -13.94
C CYS A 177 15.66 -7.75 -14.15
N HIS A 178 16.31 -6.60 -14.32
CA HIS A 178 15.65 -5.30 -14.52
C HIS A 178 16.51 -4.34 -15.37
N ALA A 179 15.82 -3.43 -16.08
CA ALA A 179 16.50 -2.34 -16.77
C ALA A 179 17.05 -1.33 -15.73
N SER A 180 18.36 -1.12 -15.76
CA SER A 180 18.99 -0.08 -14.95
C SER A 180 18.79 1.28 -15.60
N ALA A 181 18.14 2.22 -14.91
CA ALA A 181 18.05 3.59 -15.38
C ALA A 181 19.45 4.23 -15.41
N PRO A 182 19.80 4.98 -16.49
CA PRO A 182 21.05 5.74 -16.53
C PRO A 182 21.17 6.68 -15.31
N ARG A 183 22.43 6.91 -14.85
CA ARG A 183 22.66 7.88 -13.75
C ARG A 183 22.12 9.25 -14.17
N GLY A 184 21.28 9.85 -13.32
CA GLY A 184 20.67 11.16 -13.57
C GLY A 184 19.37 11.15 -14.38
N SER A 185 18.84 9.98 -14.77
CA SER A 185 17.49 9.90 -15.35
C SER A 185 16.45 10.14 -14.26
N HIS A 186 15.57 11.12 -14.46
CA HIS A 186 14.42 11.42 -13.61
C HIS A 186 13.16 10.64 -14.05
N THR A 187 13.32 9.49 -14.65
CA THR A 187 12.21 8.60 -14.99
C THR A 187 11.76 7.89 -13.72
N GLY A 188 10.81 8.51 -13.03
CA GLY A 188 10.04 7.93 -11.93
C GLY A 188 8.78 7.30 -12.47
#